data_50d5bc940bf2682d3672c119c28b365b
#
_entry.id   50d5bc940bf2682d3672c119c28b365b
#
_cell.length_a   1.000
_cell.length_b   1.000
_cell.length_c   1.000
_cell.angle_alpha   90.00
_cell.angle_beta   90.00
_cell.angle_gamma   90.00
#
_symmetry.space_group_name_H-M   'P 1'
#
loop_
_entity.id
_entity.type
_entity.pdbx_description
1 polymer ?
#
loop_
_entity_poly.entity_id
_entity_poly.type
_entity_poly.pdbx_seq_one_letter_code
_entity_poly.pdbx_strand_id
1 'polypeptide(L)'
;MIRKYLLEKWQGDFVKSECRFPGMVSAWATGKTLCGILKVMRACEQFPENLYVIFRKEFTDLRDSTIKDFEKYTGLIVDSSREVKLANKSVIMFRHMEELNNLQNINLGGFLMEQAEEEDSDEKFMLLRGRLRREGVPHQGIVIANTNGHNWLYNLWKVRQGMDKDYQLFEAKTFDNAHNLPADFIEDLKKLEVEKPKYYRRFVMNSWDDTDAVDLVIDPEWVRDARGKNLWMIDPIRKIVTIDVARYGDDKTIFYAIESSKDEVYRTVAKESHEKKSTMEIVGRAVLFGQRFGIKAFAVDEIGVGAGVVDRLKELNYQVIAVNSSEKANDPEKYYNTRAEVYGRGSILFQDRRVSLLRDDIELQEQLSWAKYKVIKSNGQVQIEAKDDIKKRYSRSPDNADAFLNGLWALPKVRAEKNLETMISEKTGWNNGTFIPEWANAGEGMVVSR
;
A
#
# COMPACT_ATOMS: atom_id res chain seq x y z
N MET A 1 35.05 12.01 -24.84
CA MET A 1 34.17 11.84 -26.04
C MET A 1 32.83 12.50 -25.71
N ILE A 2 32.42 13.54 -26.44
CA ILE A 2 31.15 14.25 -26.20
C ILE A 2 30.02 13.32 -26.66
N ARG A 3 29.20 12.84 -25.72
CA ARG A 3 28.02 12.05 -26.04
C ARG A 3 26.90 12.98 -26.56
N LYS A 4 26.32 12.63 -27.71
CA LYS A 4 25.20 13.36 -28.29
C LYS A 4 23.90 12.61 -27.99
N TYR A 5 22.90 13.33 -27.50
CA TYR A 5 21.56 12.79 -27.23
C TYR A 5 20.55 13.49 -28.14
N LEU A 6 19.70 12.70 -28.77
CA LEU A 6 18.53 13.24 -29.47
C LEU A 6 17.39 13.32 -28.44
N LEU A 7 16.97 14.53 -28.13
CA LEU A 7 15.90 14.79 -27.16
C LEU A 7 14.62 15.13 -27.91
N GLU A 8 13.50 14.68 -27.36
CA GLU A 8 12.21 15.17 -27.75
C GLU A 8 12.09 16.67 -27.44
N LYS A 9 11.19 17.36 -28.17
CA LYS A 9 11.01 18.80 -27.98
C LYS A 9 10.77 19.15 -26.50
N TRP A 10 9.83 18.48 -25.84
CA TRP A 10 9.49 18.72 -24.43
C TRP A 10 10.64 18.41 -23.47
N GLN A 11 11.46 17.40 -23.76
CA GLN A 11 12.69 17.11 -23.01
C GLN A 11 13.71 18.25 -23.19
N GLY A 12 13.91 18.71 -24.43
CA GLY A 12 14.77 19.84 -24.73
C GLY A 12 14.31 21.14 -24.08
N ASP A 13 12.99 21.37 -24.05
CA ASP A 13 12.40 22.53 -23.39
C ASP A 13 12.64 22.49 -21.86
N PHE A 14 12.52 21.32 -21.24
CA PHE A 14 12.86 21.15 -19.82
C PHE A 14 14.35 21.42 -19.56
N VAL A 15 15.25 20.83 -20.34
CA VAL A 15 16.72 20.99 -20.16
C VAL A 15 17.12 22.46 -20.33
N LYS A 16 16.47 23.19 -21.24
CA LYS A 16 16.76 24.61 -21.53
C LYS A 16 16.04 25.59 -20.62
N SER A 17 15.04 25.15 -19.87
CA SER A 17 14.24 26.04 -19.02
C SER A 17 15.12 26.78 -18.01
N GLU A 18 14.94 28.11 -17.92
CA GLU A 18 15.59 29.00 -16.96
C GLU A 18 14.72 29.25 -15.73
N CYS A 19 13.55 28.60 -15.65
CA CYS A 19 12.67 28.69 -14.51
C CYS A 19 13.40 28.30 -13.22
N ARG A 20 13.08 28.97 -12.13
CA ARG A 20 13.73 28.74 -10.82
C ARG A 20 13.48 27.34 -10.26
N PHE A 21 12.26 26.84 -10.42
CA PHE A 21 11.83 25.52 -9.97
C PHE A 21 11.16 24.72 -11.09
N PRO A 22 11.95 24.22 -12.08
CA PRO A 22 11.40 23.36 -13.12
C PRO A 22 11.16 21.97 -12.55
N GLY A 23 9.94 21.46 -12.68
CA GLY A 23 9.53 20.12 -12.30
C GLY A 23 9.19 19.26 -13.52
N MET A 24 9.87 18.11 -13.68
CA MET A 24 9.51 17.11 -14.69
C MET A 24 8.80 15.98 -13.99
N VAL A 25 7.49 16.08 -13.89
CA VAL A 25 6.64 15.05 -13.30
C VAL A 25 5.98 14.28 -14.43
N SER A 26 6.53 13.13 -14.77
CA SER A 26 6.15 12.41 -15.98
C SER A 26 6.15 10.90 -15.76
N ALA A 27 5.51 10.17 -16.68
CA ALA A 27 5.33 8.73 -16.63
C ALA A 27 6.66 7.94 -16.67
N TRP A 28 6.61 6.63 -16.53
CA TRP A 28 7.77 5.74 -16.66
C TRP A 28 8.45 5.87 -18.02
N ALA A 29 9.75 5.63 -18.03
CA ALA A 29 10.56 5.55 -19.24
C ALA A 29 10.50 6.79 -20.16
N THR A 30 10.16 7.96 -19.61
CA THR A 30 10.16 9.26 -20.34
C THR A 30 11.53 9.93 -20.39
N GLY A 31 12.58 9.33 -19.81
CA GLY A 31 13.94 9.89 -19.81
C GLY A 31 14.18 10.96 -18.75
N LYS A 32 13.40 11.01 -17.66
CA LYS A 32 13.52 12.00 -16.57
C LYS A 32 14.94 12.13 -16.03
N THR A 33 15.56 11.00 -15.65
CA THR A 33 16.93 10.98 -15.08
C THR A 33 17.94 11.57 -16.05
N LEU A 34 17.90 11.16 -17.34
CA LEU A 34 18.74 11.75 -18.38
C LEU A 34 18.56 13.26 -18.48
N CYS A 35 17.33 13.73 -18.58
CA CYS A 35 17.02 15.17 -18.70
C CYS A 35 17.45 15.96 -17.47
N GLY A 36 17.25 15.42 -16.25
CA GLY A 36 17.71 16.01 -15.01
C GLY A 36 19.23 16.16 -14.96
N ILE A 37 19.96 15.10 -15.32
CA ILE A 37 21.44 15.10 -15.39
C ILE A 37 21.94 16.10 -16.44
N LEU A 38 21.37 16.09 -17.64
CA LEU A 38 21.77 17.03 -18.70
C LEU A 38 21.52 18.48 -18.31
N LYS A 39 20.44 18.75 -17.57
CA LYS A 39 20.14 20.09 -17.08
C LYS A 39 21.15 20.54 -16.02
N VAL A 40 21.55 19.68 -15.09
CA VAL A 40 22.61 19.94 -14.10
C VAL A 40 23.94 20.21 -14.82
N MET A 41 24.32 19.34 -15.76
CA MET A 41 25.55 19.50 -16.55
C MET A 41 25.57 20.85 -17.29
N ARG A 42 24.47 21.19 -17.98
CA ARG A 42 24.32 22.48 -18.67
C ARG A 42 24.53 23.66 -17.72
N ALA A 43 23.90 23.63 -16.54
CA ALA A 43 24.05 24.71 -15.56
C ALA A 43 25.49 24.82 -15.03
N CYS A 44 26.18 23.69 -14.80
CA CYS A 44 27.56 23.70 -14.37
C CYS A 44 28.55 24.13 -15.47
N GLU A 45 28.28 23.81 -16.73
CA GLU A 45 29.11 24.24 -17.87
C GLU A 45 28.95 25.72 -18.15
N GLN A 46 27.73 26.25 -18.10
CA GLN A 46 27.44 27.66 -18.38
C GLN A 46 27.94 28.63 -17.30
N PHE A 47 27.96 28.17 -16.04
CA PHE A 47 28.32 28.99 -14.91
C PHE A 47 29.51 28.37 -14.17
N PRO A 48 30.75 28.88 -14.37
CA PRO A 48 31.94 28.38 -13.69
C PRO A 48 31.82 28.49 -12.18
N GLU A 49 32.57 27.65 -11.46
CA GLU A 49 32.60 27.57 -10.00
C GLU A 49 31.23 27.29 -9.36
N ASN A 50 30.28 26.75 -10.14
CA ASN A 50 28.96 26.40 -9.64
C ASN A 50 29.02 25.18 -8.72
N LEU A 51 28.05 25.09 -7.79
CA LEU A 51 27.91 23.94 -6.89
C LEU A 51 26.49 23.40 -6.99
N TYR A 52 26.37 22.19 -7.52
CA TYR A 52 25.11 21.44 -7.60
C TYR A 52 25.14 20.22 -6.69
N VAL A 53 23.98 19.85 -6.17
CA VAL A 53 23.80 18.59 -5.45
C VAL A 53 22.67 17.80 -6.10
N ILE A 54 22.91 16.51 -6.39
CA ILE A 54 21.91 15.55 -6.85
C ILE A 54 21.50 14.72 -5.63
N PHE A 55 20.21 14.75 -5.32
CA PHE A 55 19.63 14.06 -4.17
C PHE A 55 18.76 12.88 -4.57
N ARG A 56 18.86 11.82 -3.78
CA ARG A 56 17.96 10.69 -3.77
C ARG A 56 17.54 10.41 -2.32
N LYS A 57 16.35 9.81 -2.10
CA LYS A 57 15.88 9.49 -0.76
C LYS A 57 16.85 8.56 -0.04
N GLU A 58 17.10 7.38 -0.63
CA GLU A 58 17.92 6.33 -0.03
C GLU A 58 19.35 6.30 -0.61
N PHE A 59 20.33 5.99 0.25
CA PHE A 59 21.73 5.85 -0.19
C PHE A 59 21.93 4.72 -1.20
N THR A 60 21.27 3.59 -1.02
CA THR A 60 21.36 2.45 -1.92
C THR A 60 20.91 2.80 -3.33
N ASP A 61 19.81 3.52 -3.46
CA ASP A 61 19.27 3.94 -4.76
C ASP A 61 20.14 5.02 -5.42
N LEU A 62 20.69 5.93 -4.61
CA LEU A 62 21.70 6.89 -5.08
C LEU A 62 22.90 6.20 -5.71
N ARG A 63 23.48 5.21 -5.01
CA ARG A 63 24.66 4.46 -5.44
C ARG A 63 24.38 3.56 -6.65
N ASP A 64 23.29 2.79 -6.58
CA ASP A 64 23.04 1.68 -7.51
C ASP A 64 22.29 2.10 -8.76
N SER A 65 21.66 3.29 -8.76
CA SER A 65 20.91 3.84 -9.90
C SER A 65 21.46 5.19 -10.32
N THR A 66 21.26 6.25 -9.54
CA THR A 66 21.51 7.64 -9.92
C THR A 66 22.97 7.90 -10.31
N ILE A 67 23.94 7.42 -9.52
CA ILE A 67 25.37 7.59 -9.82
C ILE A 67 25.74 6.82 -11.09
N LYS A 68 25.30 5.56 -11.22
CA LYS A 68 25.58 4.76 -12.42
C LYS A 68 24.98 5.36 -13.69
N ASP A 69 23.77 5.91 -13.59
CA ASP A 69 23.13 6.61 -14.70
C ASP A 69 23.87 7.90 -15.06
N PHE A 70 24.35 8.65 -14.06
CA PHE A 70 25.17 9.83 -14.30
C PHE A 70 26.47 9.49 -15.03
N GLU A 71 27.20 8.48 -14.57
CA GLU A 71 28.43 8.00 -15.21
C GLU A 71 28.17 7.49 -16.64
N LYS A 72 27.10 6.71 -16.81
CA LYS A 72 26.65 6.20 -18.11
C LYS A 72 26.34 7.34 -19.08
N TYR A 73 25.61 8.36 -18.66
CA TYR A 73 25.18 9.43 -19.56
C TYR A 73 26.26 10.47 -19.82
N THR A 74 27.05 10.83 -18.83
CA THR A 74 28.08 11.87 -18.98
C THR A 74 29.45 11.32 -19.41
N GLY A 75 29.76 10.07 -19.05
CA GLY A 75 31.12 9.48 -19.20
C GLY A 75 32.09 10.00 -18.13
N LEU A 76 31.63 10.78 -17.15
CA LEU A 76 32.42 11.24 -16.00
C LEU A 76 32.30 10.21 -14.88
N ILE A 77 33.39 10.03 -14.13
CA ILE A 77 33.43 9.10 -12.99
C ILE A 77 33.22 9.88 -11.69
N VAL A 78 32.34 9.38 -10.86
CA VAL A 78 32.09 9.92 -9.52
C VAL A 78 33.17 9.40 -8.57
N ASP A 79 33.84 10.29 -7.86
CA ASP A 79 34.93 9.91 -6.95
C ASP A 79 34.42 9.27 -5.63
N SER A 80 35.35 8.85 -4.77
CA SER A 80 35.04 8.22 -3.48
C SER A 80 34.33 9.17 -2.50
N SER A 81 34.45 10.48 -2.69
CA SER A 81 33.71 11.51 -1.94
C SER A 81 32.31 11.74 -2.47
N ARG A 82 31.94 11.00 -3.51
CA ARG A 82 30.68 11.14 -4.25
C ARG A 82 30.55 12.53 -4.88
N GLU A 83 31.63 12.95 -5.58
CA GLU A 83 31.71 14.24 -6.22
C GLU A 83 32.29 14.12 -7.63
N VAL A 84 31.92 15.05 -8.49
CA VAL A 84 32.53 15.26 -9.80
C VAL A 84 32.97 16.70 -9.92
N LYS A 85 34.26 16.92 -10.19
CA LYS A 85 34.85 18.24 -10.38
C LYS A 85 35.06 18.49 -11.87
N LEU A 86 34.46 19.54 -12.38
CA LEU A 86 34.58 19.95 -13.79
C LEU A 86 35.80 20.86 -14.00
N ALA A 87 36.28 20.94 -15.23
CA ALA A 87 37.45 21.75 -15.59
C ALA A 87 37.28 23.26 -15.27
N ASN A 88 36.04 23.76 -15.28
CA ASN A 88 35.71 25.14 -14.92
C ASN A 88 35.50 25.35 -13.42
N LYS A 89 35.98 24.42 -12.59
CA LYS A 89 35.87 24.38 -11.12
C LYS A 89 34.45 24.21 -10.56
N SER A 90 33.46 23.95 -11.40
CA SER A 90 32.13 23.54 -10.91
C SER A 90 32.19 22.16 -10.28
N VAL A 91 31.36 21.93 -9.25
CA VAL A 91 31.32 20.67 -8.52
C VAL A 91 29.87 20.15 -8.49
N ILE A 92 29.71 18.86 -8.77
CA ILE A 92 28.45 18.13 -8.65
C ILE A 92 28.60 17.11 -7.52
N MET A 93 27.84 17.25 -6.48
CA MET A 93 27.83 16.36 -5.32
C MET A 93 26.63 15.39 -5.40
N PHE A 94 26.81 14.18 -4.89
CA PHE A 94 25.75 13.18 -4.77
C PHE A 94 25.50 12.90 -3.30
N ARG A 95 24.29 13.12 -2.83
CA ARG A 95 23.90 12.96 -1.42
C ARG A 95 22.53 12.30 -1.30
N HIS A 96 22.32 11.53 -0.22
CA HIS A 96 20.98 11.06 0.12
C HIS A 96 20.30 12.01 1.12
N MET A 97 18.99 11.94 1.23
CA MET A 97 18.20 12.96 1.94
C MET A 97 18.49 13.05 3.46
N GLU A 98 18.97 11.99 4.09
CA GLU A 98 19.37 12.04 5.51
C GLU A 98 20.62 12.91 5.73
N GLU A 99 21.49 13.04 4.73
CA GLU A 99 22.69 13.89 4.79
C GLU A 99 22.37 15.39 4.66
N LEU A 100 21.13 15.76 4.37
CA LEU A 100 20.74 17.16 4.17
C LEU A 100 21.09 18.04 5.37
N ASN A 101 20.99 17.51 6.60
CA ASN A 101 21.36 18.21 7.81
C ASN A 101 22.87 18.55 7.88
N ASN A 102 23.72 17.73 7.26
CA ASN A 102 25.17 17.94 7.19
C ASN A 102 25.56 19.07 6.20
N LEU A 103 24.63 19.49 5.36
CA LEU A 103 24.82 20.54 4.36
C LEU A 103 24.35 21.93 4.83
N GLN A 104 24.21 22.15 6.14
CA GLN A 104 23.64 23.39 6.69
C GLN A 104 24.37 24.68 6.28
N ASN A 105 25.67 24.62 6.07
CA ASN A 105 26.51 25.78 5.77
C ASN A 105 26.92 25.90 4.30
N ILE A 106 26.33 25.09 3.39
CA ILE A 106 26.69 25.08 1.98
C ILE A 106 25.81 26.04 1.19
N ASN A 107 26.42 26.86 0.36
CA ASN A 107 25.75 27.75 -0.59
C ASN A 107 25.67 27.06 -1.94
N LEU A 108 24.49 26.64 -2.35
CA LEU A 108 24.24 25.96 -3.62
C LEU A 108 23.88 26.97 -4.71
N GLY A 109 24.36 26.71 -5.94
CA GLY A 109 23.81 27.29 -7.16
C GLY A 109 22.55 26.56 -7.58
N GLY A 110 22.53 25.22 -7.39
CA GLY A 110 21.33 24.44 -7.68
C GLY A 110 21.31 23.05 -7.02
N PHE A 111 20.16 22.42 -7.13
CA PHE A 111 19.99 21.02 -6.73
C PHE A 111 19.06 20.29 -7.71
N LEU A 112 19.18 18.96 -7.75
CA LEU A 112 18.27 18.04 -8.41
C LEU A 112 17.74 17.06 -7.37
N MET A 113 16.42 17.05 -7.15
CA MET A 113 15.74 15.97 -6.41
C MET A 113 15.24 14.92 -7.40
N GLU A 114 15.82 13.74 -7.33
CA GLU A 114 15.41 12.61 -8.15
C GLU A 114 14.42 11.72 -7.41
N GLN A 115 13.34 11.31 -8.11
CA GLN A 115 12.19 10.59 -7.55
C GLN A 115 11.62 11.30 -6.31
N ALA A 116 11.36 12.57 -6.45
CA ALA A 116 10.88 13.41 -5.36
C ALA A 116 9.51 12.97 -4.80
N GLU A 117 8.75 12.16 -5.54
CA GLU A 117 7.51 11.55 -5.07
C GLU A 117 7.70 10.54 -3.92
N GLU A 118 8.93 10.11 -3.65
CA GLU A 118 9.25 9.26 -2.52
C GLU A 118 9.24 10.00 -1.17
N GLU A 119 9.29 11.34 -1.19
CA GLU A 119 9.19 12.17 0.00
C GLU A 119 7.71 12.46 0.33
N ASP A 120 7.36 12.32 1.61
CA ASP A 120 5.98 12.46 2.09
C ASP A 120 5.50 13.93 2.12
N SER A 121 6.44 14.90 2.17
CA SER A 121 6.14 16.33 2.25
C SER A 121 7.17 17.18 1.51
N ASP A 122 6.88 18.48 1.35
CA ASP A 122 7.76 19.47 0.73
C ASP A 122 8.87 19.98 1.68
N GLU A 123 8.95 19.49 2.90
CA GLU A 123 9.86 19.99 3.93
C GLU A 123 11.33 19.99 3.45
N LYS A 124 11.80 18.87 2.90
CA LYS A 124 13.17 18.75 2.39
C LYS A 124 13.43 19.65 1.18
N PHE A 125 12.44 19.79 0.30
CA PHE A 125 12.50 20.74 -0.81
C PHE A 125 12.64 22.19 -0.29
N MET A 126 11.88 22.58 0.72
CA MET A 126 11.96 23.92 1.33
C MET A 126 13.32 24.16 2.02
N LEU A 127 13.86 23.13 2.68
CA LEU A 127 15.21 23.22 3.24
C LEU A 127 16.28 23.45 2.16
N LEU A 128 16.22 22.70 1.05
CA LEU A 128 17.12 22.87 -0.10
C LEU A 128 16.95 24.24 -0.78
N ARG A 129 15.72 24.69 -0.93
CA ARG A 129 15.43 26.06 -1.44
C ARG A 129 16.13 27.12 -0.61
N GLY A 130 16.19 26.98 0.71
CA GLY A 130 16.92 27.88 1.61
C GLY A 130 18.46 27.84 1.45
N ARG A 131 19.01 26.86 0.72
CA ARG A 131 20.45 26.75 0.40
C ARG A 131 20.85 27.41 -0.92
N LEU A 132 19.89 27.79 -1.74
CA LEU A 132 20.11 28.44 -3.03
C LEU A 132 20.56 29.89 -2.83
N ARG A 133 21.85 30.10 -2.59
CA ARG A 133 22.42 31.41 -2.27
C ARG A 133 23.89 31.57 -2.72
N ARG A 134 24.37 30.74 -3.68
CA ARG A 134 25.71 30.87 -4.23
C ARG A 134 25.79 32.11 -5.11
N GLU A 135 26.78 32.96 -4.85
CA GLU A 135 26.96 34.19 -5.62
C GLU A 135 27.40 33.93 -7.07
N GLY A 136 26.99 34.80 -7.98
CA GLY A 136 27.45 34.78 -9.39
C GLY A 136 26.79 33.72 -10.27
N VAL A 137 25.85 32.93 -9.78
CA VAL A 137 25.17 31.87 -10.54
C VAL A 137 23.65 31.95 -10.37
N PRO A 138 22.86 31.50 -11.37
CA PRO A 138 21.42 31.35 -11.21
C PRO A 138 21.09 30.30 -10.15
N HIS A 139 20.05 30.56 -9.38
CA HIS A 139 19.56 29.66 -8.34
C HIS A 139 18.44 28.78 -8.86
N GLN A 140 18.70 27.48 -9.01
CA GLN A 140 17.72 26.57 -9.60
C GLN A 140 17.53 25.31 -8.75
N GLY A 141 16.26 24.99 -8.42
CA GLY A 141 15.86 23.73 -7.78
C GLY A 141 15.10 22.85 -8.77
N ILE A 142 15.76 21.80 -9.26
CA ILE A 142 15.22 20.89 -10.27
C ILE A 142 14.55 19.72 -9.53
N VAL A 143 13.34 19.34 -9.97
CA VAL A 143 12.62 18.18 -9.43
C VAL A 143 12.25 17.24 -10.58
N ILE A 144 12.54 15.96 -10.43
CA ILE A 144 12.07 14.92 -11.33
C ILE A 144 11.34 13.84 -10.52
N ALA A 145 10.15 13.46 -10.98
CA ALA A 145 9.23 12.61 -10.23
C ALA A 145 8.26 11.85 -11.15
N ASN A 146 7.63 10.82 -10.62
CA ASN A 146 6.36 10.31 -11.15
C ASN A 146 5.19 11.02 -10.44
N THR A 147 4.01 10.96 -11.01
CA THR A 147 2.80 11.41 -10.31
C THR A 147 2.54 10.57 -9.06
N ASN A 148 2.03 11.19 -8.00
CA ASN A 148 1.68 10.52 -6.75
C ASN A 148 0.47 11.19 -6.09
N GLY A 149 -0.69 11.19 -6.80
CA GLY A 149 -1.90 11.84 -6.33
C GLY A 149 -1.76 13.35 -6.14
N HIS A 150 -2.66 13.88 -5.38
CA HIS A 150 -2.67 15.30 -5.02
C HIS A 150 -1.73 15.60 -3.84
N ASN A 151 -0.50 15.08 -3.92
CA ASN A 151 0.54 15.29 -2.91
C ASN A 151 1.17 16.70 -3.00
N TRP A 152 2.30 16.91 -2.29
CA TRP A 152 3.02 18.18 -2.28
C TRP A 152 3.55 18.60 -3.66
N LEU A 153 3.91 17.64 -4.55
CA LEU A 153 4.31 17.93 -5.94
C LEU A 153 3.14 18.49 -6.74
N TYR A 154 1.95 17.90 -6.61
CA TYR A 154 0.74 18.42 -7.23
C TYR A 154 0.46 19.85 -6.79
N ASN A 155 0.51 20.11 -5.49
CA ASN A 155 0.25 21.42 -4.92
C ASN A 155 1.25 22.49 -5.39
N LEU A 156 2.56 22.14 -5.48
CA LEU A 156 3.58 23.11 -5.86
C LEU A 156 3.70 23.32 -7.38
N TRP A 157 3.53 22.27 -8.20
CA TRP A 157 3.72 22.40 -9.66
C TRP A 157 2.42 22.43 -10.44
N LYS A 158 1.48 21.51 -10.18
CA LYS A 158 0.24 21.43 -10.97
C LYS A 158 -0.74 22.56 -10.64
N VAL A 159 -0.98 22.81 -9.34
CA VAL A 159 -1.91 23.87 -8.89
C VAL A 159 -1.35 25.26 -9.18
N ARG A 160 -0.05 25.47 -8.99
CA ARG A 160 0.59 26.79 -9.19
C ARG A 160 0.97 27.07 -10.65
N GLN A 161 0.84 26.11 -11.54
CA GLN A 161 1.17 26.31 -12.95
C GLN A 161 0.42 27.50 -13.55
N GLY A 162 1.17 28.48 -14.07
CA GLY A 162 0.63 29.73 -14.61
C GLY A 162 0.26 30.80 -13.57
N MET A 163 0.27 30.49 -12.26
CA MET A 163 0.04 31.45 -11.17
C MET A 163 1.36 31.98 -10.60
N ASP A 164 2.37 31.13 -10.50
CA ASP A 164 3.70 31.46 -9.98
C ASP A 164 4.75 31.16 -11.05
N LYS A 165 5.38 32.22 -11.57
CA LYS A 165 6.41 32.12 -12.63
C LYS A 165 7.69 31.37 -12.18
N ASP A 166 7.89 31.21 -10.88
CA ASP A 166 9.04 30.48 -10.35
C ASP A 166 8.87 28.96 -10.53
N TYR A 167 7.65 28.47 -10.79
CA TYR A 167 7.34 27.05 -10.97
C TYR A 167 6.91 26.75 -12.40
N GLN A 168 7.58 25.78 -13.02
CA GLN A 168 7.21 25.32 -14.37
C GLN A 168 7.11 23.79 -14.36
N LEU A 169 5.97 23.25 -14.79
CA LEU A 169 5.70 21.83 -14.88
C LEU A 169 5.91 21.32 -16.32
N PHE A 170 6.63 20.21 -16.43
CA PHE A 170 6.79 19.44 -17.64
C PHE A 170 6.21 18.05 -17.43
N GLU A 171 5.25 17.69 -18.27
CA GLU A 171 4.53 16.40 -18.18
C GLU A 171 4.71 15.64 -19.49
N ALA A 172 4.78 14.31 -19.39
CA ALA A 172 4.76 13.41 -20.54
C ALA A 172 4.23 12.04 -20.15
N LYS A 173 3.59 11.37 -21.10
CA LYS A 173 3.18 9.96 -21.00
C LYS A 173 4.32 9.07 -21.47
N THR A 174 4.33 7.81 -21.08
CA THR A 174 5.34 6.84 -21.56
C THR A 174 5.39 6.79 -23.08
N PHE A 175 4.25 6.81 -23.74
CA PHE A 175 4.17 6.71 -25.20
C PHE A 175 4.69 7.95 -25.96
N ASP A 176 4.85 9.09 -25.28
CA ASP A 176 5.49 10.26 -25.89
C ASP A 176 6.99 10.02 -26.15
N ASN A 177 7.54 8.93 -25.58
CA ASN A 177 8.92 8.47 -25.79
C ASN A 177 8.98 7.06 -26.42
N ALA A 178 7.89 6.56 -26.98
CA ALA A 178 7.74 5.15 -27.41
C ALA A 178 8.82 4.69 -28.41
N HIS A 179 9.27 5.55 -29.30
CA HIS A 179 10.29 5.21 -30.32
C HIS A 179 11.69 4.93 -29.73
N ASN A 180 11.95 5.31 -28.48
CA ASN A 180 13.17 5.02 -27.74
C ASN A 180 13.04 3.77 -26.83
N LEU A 181 11.87 3.12 -26.83
CA LEU A 181 11.55 2.00 -25.93
C LEU A 181 11.50 0.68 -26.70
N PRO A 182 11.91 -0.45 -26.09
CA PRO A 182 11.77 -1.77 -26.68
C PRO A 182 10.31 -2.12 -26.98
N ALA A 183 10.07 -2.83 -28.08
CA ALA A 183 8.71 -3.19 -28.52
C ALA A 183 7.99 -4.09 -27.51
N ASP A 184 8.69 -5.05 -26.93
CA ASP A 184 8.18 -5.95 -25.88
C ASP A 184 7.75 -5.19 -24.63
N PHE A 185 8.51 -4.19 -24.20
CA PHE A 185 8.13 -3.30 -23.10
C PHE A 185 6.82 -2.55 -23.40
N ILE A 186 6.67 -2.04 -24.63
CA ILE A 186 5.43 -1.37 -25.07
C ILE A 186 4.22 -2.33 -25.03
N GLU A 187 4.41 -3.59 -25.44
CA GLU A 187 3.36 -4.60 -25.40
C GLU A 187 2.95 -4.94 -23.97
N ASP A 188 3.90 -5.05 -23.06
CA ASP A 188 3.61 -5.33 -21.64
C ASP A 188 2.87 -4.16 -20.98
N LEU A 189 3.17 -2.91 -21.35
CA LEU A 189 2.40 -1.76 -20.88
C LEU A 189 0.94 -1.79 -21.37
N LYS A 190 0.67 -2.28 -22.58
CA LYS A 190 -0.72 -2.44 -23.06
C LYS A 190 -1.48 -3.51 -22.28
N LYS A 191 -0.82 -4.60 -21.87
CA LYS A 191 -1.43 -5.61 -20.99
C LYS A 191 -1.76 -5.01 -19.61
N LEU A 192 -0.86 -4.16 -19.09
CA LEU A 192 -1.04 -3.48 -17.82
C LEU A 192 -2.29 -2.60 -17.78
N GLU A 193 -2.76 -2.07 -18.92
CA GLU A 193 -4.00 -1.30 -19.03
C GLU A 193 -5.21 -2.11 -18.59
N VAL A 194 -5.23 -3.40 -18.93
CA VAL A 194 -6.33 -4.33 -18.60
C VAL A 194 -6.13 -4.97 -17.23
N GLU A 195 -4.91 -5.40 -16.93
CA GLU A 195 -4.61 -6.15 -15.71
C GLU A 195 -4.58 -5.26 -14.47
N LYS A 196 -4.04 -4.03 -14.60
CA LYS A 196 -3.88 -3.07 -13.50
C LYS A 196 -4.15 -1.64 -13.97
N PRO A 197 -5.39 -1.28 -14.28
CA PRO A 197 -5.75 0.00 -14.91
C PRO A 197 -5.33 1.23 -14.11
N LYS A 198 -5.30 1.15 -12.77
CA LYS A 198 -4.82 2.24 -11.90
C LYS A 198 -3.30 2.46 -12.05
N TYR A 199 -2.50 1.39 -12.07
CA TYR A 199 -1.07 1.45 -12.36
C TYR A 199 -0.78 2.05 -13.73
N TYR A 200 -1.53 1.60 -14.74
CA TYR A 200 -1.43 2.12 -16.08
C TYR A 200 -1.72 3.62 -16.14
N ARG A 201 -2.82 4.08 -15.53
CA ARG A 201 -3.15 5.51 -15.47
C ARG A 201 -2.04 6.34 -14.80
N ARG A 202 -1.53 5.89 -13.65
CA ARG A 202 -0.47 6.59 -12.92
C ARG A 202 0.86 6.57 -13.68
N PHE A 203 1.38 5.39 -13.94
CA PHE A 203 2.78 5.23 -14.36
C PHE A 203 2.99 5.29 -15.87
N VAL A 204 1.94 5.09 -16.69
CA VAL A 204 2.01 5.12 -18.15
C VAL A 204 1.35 6.37 -18.70
N MET A 205 0.17 6.75 -18.19
CA MET A 205 -0.60 7.89 -18.66
C MET A 205 -0.33 9.17 -17.89
N ASN A 206 0.52 9.15 -16.87
CA ASN A 206 0.88 10.29 -16.02
C ASN A 206 -0.32 10.95 -15.32
N SER A 207 -1.34 10.19 -14.93
CA SER A 207 -2.49 10.74 -14.23
C SER A 207 -2.12 11.16 -12.80
N TRP A 208 -2.65 12.31 -12.38
CA TRP A 208 -2.61 12.77 -10.99
C TRP A 208 -3.81 12.27 -10.18
N ASP A 209 -4.81 11.73 -10.87
CA ASP A 209 -6.02 11.25 -10.22
C ASP A 209 -5.80 9.87 -9.58
N ASP A 210 -6.46 9.60 -8.48
CA ASP A 210 -6.57 8.28 -7.82
C ASP A 210 -5.27 7.60 -7.36
N THR A 211 -4.28 8.32 -6.94
CA THR A 211 -3.01 7.70 -6.53
C THR A 211 -3.00 7.21 -5.09
N ASP A 212 -3.83 7.72 -4.21
CA ASP A 212 -3.94 7.17 -2.85
C ASP A 212 -4.36 5.70 -2.82
N ALA A 213 -4.99 5.20 -3.91
CA ALA A 213 -5.47 3.84 -4.02
C ALA A 213 -4.49 2.85 -4.65
N VAL A 214 -3.43 3.29 -5.34
CA VAL A 214 -2.53 2.37 -6.06
C VAL A 214 -1.67 1.54 -5.11
N ASP A 215 -1.25 2.14 -4.01
CA ASP A 215 -0.45 1.45 -2.99
C ASP A 215 -1.32 0.85 -1.88
N LEU A 216 -2.62 1.14 -1.86
CA LEU A 216 -3.52 0.62 -0.84
C LEU A 216 -3.77 -0.87 -1.04
N VAL A 217 -3.75 -1.61 0.06
CA VAL A 217 -4.01 -3.04 0.05
C VAL A 217 -5.47 -3.33 -0.28
N ILE A 218 -6.39 -2.50 0.24
CA ILE A 218 -7.82 -2.60 0.00
C ILE A 218 -8.31 -1.27 -0.57
N ASP A 219 -8.86 -1.32 -1.77
CA ASP A 219 -9.35 -0.15 -2.49
C ASP A 219 -10.59 0.45 -1.79
N PRO A 220 -10.65 1.78 -1.57
CA PRO A 220 -11.84 2.45 -1.03
C PRO A 220 -13.12 2.18 -1.82
N GLU A 221 -13.03 1.95 -3.12
CA GLU A 221 -14.18 1.59 -3.96
C GLU A 221 -14.77 0.25 -3.56
N TRP A 222 -13.92 -0.76 -3.35
CA TRP A 222 -14.38 -2.08 -2.89
C TRP A 222 -15.02 -2.02 -1.50
N VAL A 223 -14.49 -1.16 -0.61
CA VAL A 223 -15.07 -0.94 0.72
C VAL A 223 -16.45 -0.29 0.60
N ARG A 224 -16.61 0.72 -0.28
CA ARG A 224 -17.93 1.34 -0.54
C ARG A 224 -18.93 0.34 -1.08
N ASP A 225 -18.52 -0.53 -2.02
CA ASP A 225 -19.35 -1.59 -2.59
C ASP A 225 -19.81 -2.61 -1.54
N ALA A 226 -18.98 -2.88 -0.52
CA ALA A 226 -19.28 -3.80 0.57
C ALA A 226 -20.24 -3.20 1.63
N ARG A 227 -20.40 -1.87 1.67
CA ARG A 227 -21.15 -1.16 2.68
C ARG A 227 -22.63 -1.45 2.62
N GLY A 228 -23.17 -2.08 3.66
CA GLY A 228 -24.59 -2.40 3.76
C GLY A 228 -25.10 -3.30 2.62
N LYS A 229 -24.19 -4.00 1.96
CA LYS A 229 -24.52 -4.93 0.87
C LYS A 229 -25.36 -6.06 1.42
N ASN A 230 -26.52 -6.29 0.81
CA ASN A 230 -27.37 -7.41 1.18
C ASN A 230 -26.85 -8.69 0.50
N LEU A 231 -25.94 -9.38 1.16
CA LEU A 231 -25.54 -10.72 0.75
C LEU A 231 -26.49 -11.71 1.41
N TRP A 232 -27.40 -12.26 0.63
CA TRP A 232 -28.32 -13.29 1.10
C TRP A 232 -27.52 -14.51 1.55
N MET A 233 -27.65 -14.84 2.84
CA MET A 233 -27.00 -15.98 3.45
C MET A 233 -28.09 -16.80 4.13
N ILE A 234 -28.57 -17.83 3.45
CA ILE A 234 -29.70 -18.65 3.90
C ILE A 234 -29.27 -19.50 5.10
N ASP A 235 -28.01 -19.94 5.14
CA ASP A 235 -27.53 -20.85 6.18
C ASP A 235 -26.00 -20.63 6.36
N PRO A 236 -25.59 -19.77 7.29
CA PRO A 236 -24.16 -19.56 7.55
C PRO A 236 -23.56 -20.83 8.16
N ILE A 237 -22.55 -21.39 7.50
CA ILE A 237 -21.92 -22.64 7.93
C ILE A 237 -20.76 -22.43 8.92
N ARG A 238 -20.23 -21.21 8.99
CA ARG A 238 -19.17 -20.85 9.97
C ARG A 238 -19.44 -19.50 10.56
N LYS A 239 -19.17 -19.36 11.85
CA LYS A 239 -19.32 -18.12 12.60
C LYS A 239 -18.16 -17.94 13.54
N ILE A 240 -17.68 -16.69 13.71
CA ILE A 240 -16.58 -16.34 14.57
C ILE A 240 -16.78 -14.99 15.24
N VAL A 241 -16.32 -14.85 16.50
CA VAL A 241 -16.07 -13.55 17.13
C VAL A 241 -14.58 -13.23 16.97
N THR A 242 -14.26 -12.09 16.44
CA THR A 242 -12.87 -11.62 16.36
C THR A 242 -12.60 -10.59 17.45
N ILE A 243 -11.39 -10.58 17.97
CA ILE A 243 -11.00 -9.74 19.10
C ILE A 243 -9.62 -9.15 18.84
N ASP A 244 -9.53 -7.83 18.73
CA ASP A 244 -8.26 -7.09 18.89
C ASP A 244 -8.24 -6.50 20.30
N VAL A 245 -7.28 -6.91 21.12
CA VAL A 245 -7.22 -6.59 22.55
C VAL A 245 -6.30 -5.40 22.77
N ALA A 246 -6.87 -4.27 23.18
CA ALA A 246 -6.08 -3.11 23.59
C ALA A 246 -5.58 -3.23 25.04
N ARG A 247 -4.34 -2.74 25.29
CA ARG A 247 -3.81 -2.51 26.64
C ARG A 247 -4.39 -1.23 27.25
N TYR A 248 -4.16 -1.06 28.55
CA TYR A 248 -4.44 0.20 29.26
C TYR A 248 -3.84 1.39 28.52
N GLY A 249 -4.67 2.24 27.93
CA GLY A 249 -4.31 3.40 27.11
C GLY A 249 -5.52 3.97 26.41
N ASP A 250 -5.29 4.70 25.33
CA ASP A 250 -6.36 5.31 24.53
C ASP A 250 -6.89 4.36 23.41
N ASP A 251 -6.27 3.18 23.24
CA ASP A 251 -6.69 2.18 22.26
C ASP A 251 -7.91 1.39 22.79
N LYS A 252 -8.81 0.96 21.87
CA LYS A 252 -10.06 0.25 22.19
C LYS A 252 -9.94 -1.24 21.87
N THR A 253 -10.46 -2.09 22.75
CA THR A 253 -10.69 -3.49 22.42
C THR A 253 -11.91 -3.60 21.50
N ILE A 254 -11.74 -4.24 20.34
CA ILE A 254 -12.76 -4.34 19.29
C ILE A 254 -13.22 -5.78 19.13
N PHE A 255 -14.53 -5.98 19.06
CA PHE A 255 -15.17 -7.25 18.74
C PHE A 255 -15.97 -7.14 17.45
N TYR A 256 -15.82 -8.13 16.56
CA TYR A 256 -16.71 -8.34 15.43
C TYR A 256 -17.30 -9.74 15.47
N ALA A 257 -18.61 -9.86 15.22
CA ALA A 257 -19.26 -11.11 14.88
C ALA A 257 -19.35 -11.22 13.36
N ILE A 258 -18.73 -12.28 12.80
CA ILE A 258 -18.66 -12.51 11.36
C ILE A 258 -19.13 -13.93 11.07
N GLU A 259 -19.90 -14.10 10.01
CA GLU A 259 -20.34 -15.39 9.51
C GLU A 259 -20.01 -15.57 8.04
N SER A 260 -19.89 -16.83 7.60
CA SER A 260 -19.66 -17.15 6.18
C SER A 260 -20.57 -18.25 5.68
N SER A 261 -20.92 -18.17 4.39
CA SER A 261 -21.55 -19.24 3.63
C SER A 261 -20.53 -20.31 3.20
N LYS A 262 -21.04 -21.38 2.60
CA LYS A 262 -20.23 -22.44 1.96
C LYS A 262 -19.38 -21.89 0.82
N ASP A 263 -19.87 -20.88 0.09
CA ASP A 263 -19.20 -20.28 -1.07
C ASP A 263 -18.24 -19.14 -0.67
N GLU A 264 -17.81 -19.11 0.60
CA GLU A 264 -16.90 -18.08 1.13
C GLU A 264 -17.40 -16.64 0.90
N VAL A 265 -18.69 -16.42 1.12
CA VAL A 265 -19.26 -15.08 1.25
C VAL A 265 -19.30 -14.73 2.74
N TYR A 266 -18.86 -13.53 3.09
CA TYR A 266 -18.65 -13.10 4.48
C TYR A 266 -19.59 -11.93 4.82
N ARG A 267 -20.25 -12.03 5.96
CA ARG A 267 -21.16 -11.00 6.47
C ARG A 267 -20.79 -10.58 7.88
N THR A 268 -20.66 -9.29 8.10
CA THR A 268 -20.54 -8.72 9.46
C THR A 268 -21.92 -8.67 10.08
N VAL A 269 -22.07 -9.33 11.22
CA VAL A 269 -23.35 -9.40 11.96
C VAL A 269 -23.45 -8.28 12.97
N ALA A 270 -22.39 -8.04 13.74
CA ALA A 270 -22.36 -7.05 14.80
C ALA A 270 -20.93 -6.59 15.13
N LYS A 271 -20.85 -5.44 15.81
CA LYS A 271 -19.61 -4.88 16.38
C LYS A 271 -19.87 -4.43 17.82
N GLU A 272 -18.89 -4.61 18.69
CA GLU A 272 -18.80 -3.94 20.00
C GLU A 272 -17.39 -3.39 20.20
N SER A 273 -17.27 -2.30 20.95
CA SER A 273 -15.98 -1.73 21.37
C SER A 273 -15.96 -1.47 22.87
N HIS A 274 -14.82 -1.71 23.51
CA HIS A 274 -14.65 -1.56 24.95
C HIS A 274 -13.34 -0.81 25.26
N GLU A 275 -13.42 0.09 26.21
CA GLU A 275 -12.28 0.87 26.70
C GLU A 275 -11.91 0.46 28.12
N LYS A 276 -10.62 0.44 28.42
CA LYS A 276 -10.06 0.31 29.79
C LYS A 276 -10.63 -0.88 30.58
N LYS A 277 -10.69 -2.06 29.96
CA LYS A 277 -11.17 -3.29 30.60
C LYS A 277 -10.01 -4.24 30.95
N SER A 278 -10.16 -4.98 32.04
CA SER A 278 -9.24 -6.06 32.39
C SER A 278 -9.40 -7.24 31.41
N THR A 279 -8.36 -8.06 31.28
CA THR A 279 -8.39 -9.26 30.43
C THR A 279 -9.56 -10.18 30.77
N MET A 280 -9.87 -10.35 32.06
CA MET A 280 -10.98 -11.21 32.50
C MET A 280 -12.34 -10.63 32.14
N GLU A 281 -12.53 -9.29 32.24
CA GLU A 281 -13.75 -8.63 31.79
C GLU A 281 -13.91 -8.74 30.27
N ILE A 282 -12.82 -8.61 29.49
CA ILE A 282 -12.82 -8.79 28.02
C ILE A 282 -13.30 -10.18 27.67
N VAL A 283 -12.75 -11.23 28.30
CA VAL A 283 -13.19 -12.62 28.07
C VAL A 283 -14.69 -12.78 28.40
N GLY A 284 -15.15 -12.28 29.55
CA GLY A 284 -16.56 -12.37 29.91
C GLY A 284 -17.48 -11.69 28.90
N ARG A 285 -17.11 -10.50 28.44
CA ARG A 285 -17.85 -9.76 27.39
C ARG A 285 -17.82 -10.46 26.04
N ALA A 286 -16.67 -10.98 25.63
CA ALA A 286 -16.53 -11.73 24.37
C ALA A 286 -17.42 -12.99 24.36
N VAL A 287 -17.49 -13.72 25.49
CA VAL A 287 -18.36 -14.89 25.65
C VAL A 287 -19.83 -14.48 25.55
N LEU A 288 -20.26 -13.42 26.26
CA LEU A 288 -21.62 -12.90 26.17
C LEU A 288 -21.99 -12.41 24.77
N PHE A 289 -21.07 -11.74 24.12
CA PHE A 289 -21.22 -11.30 22.72
C PHE A 289 -21.38 -12.49 21.79
N GLY A 290 -20.52 -13.53 21.91
CA GLY A 290 -20.64 -14.76 21.13
C GLY A 290 -21.96 -15.49 21.37
N GLN A 291 -22.41 -15.61 22.62
CA GLN A 291 -23.68 -16.25 22.99
C GLN A 291 -24.90 -15.55 22.36
N ARG A 292 -24.90 -14.20 22.28
CA ARG A 292 -25.97 -13.44 21.64
C ARG A 292 -26.19 -13.82 20.18
N PHE A 293 -25.13 -14.18 19.46
CA PHE A 293 -25.19 -14.56 18.06
C PHE A 293 -25.02 -16.07 17.80
N GLY A 294 -25.00 -16.88 18.86
CA GLY A 294 -24.82 -18.34 18.76
C GLY A 294 -23.42 -18.75 18.29
N ILE A 295 -22.39 -17.95 18.60
CA ILE A 295 -21.01 -18.15 18.15
C ILE A 295 -20.18 -18.78 19.28
N LYS A 296 -19.42 -19.84 18.96
CA LYS A 296 -18.55 -20.57 19.89
C LYS A 296 -17.07 -20.57 19.46
N ALA A 297 -16.73 -19.90 18.38
CA ALA A 297 -15.37 -19.79 17.88
C ALA A 297 -14.87 -18.35 18.01
N PHE A 298 -13.60 -18.17 18.36
CA PHE A 298 -12.97 -16.87 18.58
C PHE A 298 -11.66 -16.78 17.81
N ALA A 299 -11.40 -15.65 17.15
CA ALA A 299 -10.08 -15.27 16.66
C ALA A 299 -9.56 -14.11 17.52
N VAL A 300 -8.37 -14.23 18.04
CA VAL A 300 -7.78 -13.24 18.97
C VAL A 300 -6.40 -12.87 18.48
N ASP A 301 -6.11 -11.56 18.38
CA ASP A 301 -4.74 -11.10 18.22
C ASP A 301 -3.96 -11.50 19.48
N GLU A 302 -2.99 -12.42 19.31
CA GLU A 302 -2.23 -13.00 20.42
C GLU A 302 -1.14 -12.06 20.94
N ILE A 303 -0.80 -11.01 20.21
CA ILE A 303 0.32 -10.15 20.56
C ILE A 303 0.04 -9.38 21.86
N GLY A 304 0.93 -9.52 22.83
CA GLY A 304 0.86 -8.81 24.11
C GLY A 304 -0.24 -9.32 25.04
N VAL A 305 -1.26 -8.52 25.31
CA VAL A 305 -2.35 -8.85 26.27
C VAL A 305 -3.29 -9.93 25.73
N GLY A 306 -3.37 -10.08 24.42
CA GLY A 306 -4.23 -11.06 23.78
C GLY A 306 -3.94 -12.51 24.14
N ALA A 307 -2.68 -12.85 24.45
CA ALA A 307 -2.30 -14.20 24.89
C ALA A 307 -3.13 -14.68 26.10
N GLY A 308 -3.34 -13.80 27.10
CA GLY A 308 -4.16 -14.15 28.26
C GLY A 308 -5.65 -14.36 27.93
N VAL A 309 -6.17 -13.67 26.91
CA VAL A 309 -7.55 -13.88 26.40
C VAL A 309 -7.63 -15.22 25.67
N VAL A 310 -6.63 -15.56 24.86
CA VAL A 310 -6.52 -16.86 24.17
C VAL A 310 -6.55 -18.01 25.17
N ASP A 311 -5.69 -17.96 26.19
CA ASP A 311 -5.57 -19.01 27.19
C ASP A 311 -6.89 -19.20 27.95
N ARG A 312 -7.48 -18.11 28.40
CA ARG A 312 -8.74 -18.19 29.17
C ARG A 312 -9.92 -18.69 28.35
N LEU A 313 -10.03 -18.32 27.07
CA LEU A 313 -11.08 -18.86 26.20
C LEU A 313 -10.89 -20.34 25.91
N LYS A 314 -9.63 -20.82 25.76
CA LYS A 314 -9.30 -22.24 25.64
C LYS A 314 -9.66 -23.03 26.91
N GLU A 315 -9.36 -22.50 28.09
CA GLU A 315 -9.77 -23.11 29.39
C GLU A 315 -11.29 -23.23 29.49
N LEU A 316 -12.04 -22.30 28.93
CA LEU A 316 -13.50 -22.34 28.86
C LEU A 316 -14.04 -23.26 27.75
N ASN A 317 -13.17 -24.05 27.11
CA ASN A 317 -13.49 -24.99 26.02
C ASN A 317 -14.10 -24.35 24.76
N TYR A 318 -13.78 -23.10 24.46
CA TYR A 318 -14.11 -22.50 23.18
C TYR A 318 -13.09 -22.85 22.10
N GLN A 319 -13.52 -22.88 20.83
CA GLN A 319 -12.58 -22.96 19.72
C GLN A 319 -11.89 -21.59 19.56
N VAL A 320 -10.56 -21.55 19.74
CA VAL A 320 -9.78 -20.31 19.65
C VAL A 320 -8.73 -20.44 18.56
N ILE A 321 -8.70 -19.46 17.68
CA ILE A 321 -7.68 -19.27 16.64
C ILE A 321 -6.86 -18.07 17.07
N ALA A 322 -5.66 -18.31 17.58
CA ALA A 322 -4.70 -17.27 17.89
C ALA A 322 -4.11 -16.73 16.59
N VAL A 323 -4.07 -15.41 16.45
CA VAL A 323 -3.50 -14.71 15.28
C VAL A 323 -2.27 -13.97 15.73
N ASN A 324 -1.10 -14.43 15.27
CA ASN A 324 0.16 -13.75 15.52
C ASN A 324 0.66 -13.08 14.23
N SER A 325 0.44 -11.79 14.14
CA SER A 325 0.76 -10.98 12.95
C SER A 325 2.24 -11.00 12.56
N SER A 326 3.13 -11.33 13.51
CA SER A 326 4.59 -11.34 13.30
C SER A 326 5.12 -12.70 12.83
N GLU A 327 4.33 -13.76 12.93
CA GLU A 327 4.74 -15.10 12.51
C GLU A 327 4.87 -15.23 11.00
N LYS A 328 5.55 -16.30 10.58
CA LYS A 328 5.67 -16.67 9.17
C LYS A 328 4.28 -16.94 8.58
N ALA A 329 4.01 -16.42 7.39
CA ALA A 329 2.77 -16.69 6.66
C ALA A 329 2.57 -18.19 6.39
N ASN A 330 1.32 -18.64 6.22
CA ASN A 330 1.03 -19.99 5.77
C ASN A 330 1.48 -20.19 4.30
N ASP A 331 1.41 -19.15 3.48
CA ASP A 331 1.96 -19.10 2.14
C ASP A 331 3.19 -18.16 2.11
N PRO A 332 4.39 -18.69 2.49
CA PRO A 332 5.59 -17.88 2.60
C PRO A 332 6.25 -17.57 1.24
N GLU A 333 5.78 -18.17 0.15
CA GLU A 333 6.24 -17.81 -1.20
C GLU A 333 5.61 -16.48 -1.63
N LYS A 334 4.38 -16.24 -1.20
CA LYS A 334 3.62 -15.05 -1.57
C LYS A 334 3.66 -13.93 -0.53
N TYR A 335 3.67 -14.25 0.76
CA TYR A 335 3.54 -13.28 1.85
C TYR A 335 4.72 -13.32 2.81
N TYR A 336 5.20 -12.15 3.22
CA TYR A 336 6.34 -12.01 4.13
C TYR A 336 6.04 -12.55 5.54
N ASN A 337 4.87 -12.24 6.08
CA ASN A 337 4.41 -12.65 7.41
C ASN A 337 2.88 -12.82 7.43
N THR A 338 2.35 -13.30 8.57
CA THR A 338 0.90 -13.51 8.78
C THR A 338 0.11 -12.21 8.57
N ARG A 339 0.61 -11.03 8.98
CA ARG A 339 -0.08 -9.75 8.72
C ARG A 339 -0.28 -9.51 7.22
N ALA A 340 0.75 -9.75 6.42
CA ALA A 340 0.66 -9.59 4.97
C ALA A 340 -0.34 -10.57 4.35
N GLU A 341 -0.41 -11.80 4.86
CA GLU A 341 -1.39 -12.81 4.42
C GLU A 341 -2.82 -12.42 4.81
N VAL A 342 -3.05 -11.94 6.03
CA VAL A 342 -4.35 -11.47 6.53
C VAL A 342 -4.90 -10.33 5.66
N TYR A 343 -4.09 -9.31 5.42
CA TYR A 343 -4.47 -8.18 4.56
C TYR A 343 -4.63 -8.58 3.10
N GLY A 344 -3.73 -9.42 2.58
CA GLY A 344 -3.80 -9.92 1.20
C GLY A 344 -5.05 -10.76 0.94
N ARG A 345 -5.45 -11.63 1.89
CA ARG A 345 -6.71 -12.36 1.82
C ARG A 345 -7.91 -11.42 1.85
N GLY A 346 -7.90 -10.44 2.77
CA GLY A 346 -8.93 -9.40 2.83
C GLY A 346 -9.08 -8.68 1.50
N SER A 347 -7.96 -8.24 0.91
CA SER A 347 -7.94 -7.58 -0.40
C SER A 347 -8.64 -8.39 -1.48
N ILE A 348 -8.33 -9.69 -1.60
CA ILE A 348 -8.95 -10.60 -2.58
C ILE A 348 -10.47 -10.70 -2.34
N LEU A 349 -10.91 -10.87 -1.09
CA LEU A 349 -12.32 -11.00 -0.76
C LEU A 349 -13.11 -9.72 -1.07
N PHE A 350 -12.54 -8.55 -0.83
CA PHE A 350 -13.15 -7.26 -1.19
C PHE A 350 -13.20 -7.07 -2.71
N GLN A 351 -12.11 -7.37 -3.42
CA GLN A 351 -12.04 -7.32 -4.89
C GLN A 351 -13.09 -8.24 -5.53
N ASP A 352 -13.26 -9.44 -5.01
CA ASP A 352 -14.24 -10.44 -5.47
C ASP A 352 -15.67 -10.12 -5.03
N ARG A 353 -15.89 -8.99 -4.30
CA ARG A 353 -17.21 -8.56 -3.81
C ARG A 353 -17.88 -9.59 -2.89
N ARG A 354 -17.10 -10.35 -2.13
CA ARG A 354 -17.55 -11.40 -1.22
C ARG A 354 -17.79 -10.95 0.22
N VAL A 355 -17.62 -9.67 0.51
CA VAL A 355 -17.73 -9.09 1.87
C VAL A 355 -18.94 -8.17 1.97
N SER A 356 -19.65 -8.25 3.10
CA SER A 356 -20.68 -7.30 3.49
C SER A 356 -20.34 -6.68 4.84
N LEU A 357 -20.27 -5.34 4.86
CA LEU A 357 -19.99 -4.53 6.04
C LEU A 357 -21.27 -3.95 6.64
N LEU A 358 -21.25 -3.67 7.93
CA LEU A 358 -22.27 -2.85 8.58
C LEU A 358 -22.28 -1.45 7.97
N ARG A 359 -23.47 -0.94 7.65
CA ARG A 359 -23.64 0.37 7.00
C ARG A 359 -23.06 1.50 7.87
N ASP A 360 -23.24 1.42 9.18
CA ASP A 360 -22.92 2.51 10.11
C ASP A 360 -21.54 2.38 10.75
N ASP A 361 -20.74 1.37 10.38
CA ASP A 361 -19.38 1.22 10.86
C ASP A 361 -18.39 2.03 9.98
N ILE A 362 -18.49 3.35 10.08
CA ILE A 362 -17.66 4.29 9.31
C ILE A 362 -16.19 4.12 9.66
N GLU A 363 -15.87 3.87 10.92
CA GLU A 363 -14.50 3.73 11.40
C GLU A 363 -13.78 2.53 10.76
N LEU A 364 -14.43 1.36 10.65
CA LEU A 364 -13.90 0.22 9.91
C LEU A 364 -13.69 0.55 8.43
N GLN A 365 -14.70 1.19 7.81
CA GLN A 365 -14.65 1.52 6.38
C GLN A 365 -13.47 2.42 6.04
N GLU A 366 -13.16 3.40 6.90
CA GLU A 366 -11.98 4.26 6.77
C GLU A 366 -10.69 3.45 6.94
N GLN A 367 -10.57 2.69 8.04
CA GLN A 367 -9.35 1.99 8.43
C GLN A 367 -8.95 0.88 7.44
N LEU A 368 -9.91 0.23 6.77
CA LEU A 368 -9.64 -0.80 5.76
C LEU A 368 -8.79 -0.29 4.60
N SER A 369 -8.89 1.00 4.28
CA SER A 369 -8.15 1.63 3.19
C SER A 369 -6.90 2.39 3.66
N TRP A 370 -6.40 2.16 4.88
CA TRP A 370 -5.21 2.84 5.37
C TRP A 370 -3.91 2.12 5.02
N ALA A 371 -3.92 0.78 5.01
CA ALA A 371 -2.73 -0.02 4.83
C ALA A 371 -2.21 0.01 3.40
N LYS A 372 -0.89 0.19 3.25
CA LYS A 372 -0.19 0.21 1.97
C LYS A 372 0.67 -1.02 1.76
N TYR A 373 0.84 -1.42 0.50
CA TYR A 373 1.83 -2.40 0.13
C TYR A 373 3.25 -1.83 0.31
N LYS A 374 4.13 -2.63 0.88
CA LYS A 374 5.56 -2.38 0.90
C LYS A 374 6.24 -3.41 0.00
N VAL A 375 6.79 -2.99 -1.14
CA VAL A 375 7.44 -3.91 -2.08
C VAL A 375 8.78 -4.35 -1.52
N ILE A 376 8.97 -5.66 -1.30
CA ILE A 376 10.30 -6.22 -1.00
C ILE A 376 11.02 -6.47 -2.32
N LYS A 377 12.17 -5.80 -2.51
CA LYS A 377 12.91 -5.75 -3.78
C LYS A 377 13.54 -7.07 -4.22
N SER A 378 13.71 -8.09 -3.37
CA SER A 378 14.59 -9.22 -3.69
C SER A 378 13.92 -10.56 -4.00
N ASN A 379 12.69 -10.79 -3.57
CA ASN A 379 12.04 -12.10 -3.70
C ASN A 379 10.56 -12.08 -4.11
N GLY A 380 10.01 -10.90 -4.42
CA GLY A 380 8.62 -10.78 -4.89
C GLY A 380 7.54 -10.99 -3.83
N GLN A 381 7.92 -11.22 -2.56
CA GLN A 381 6.94 -11.39 -1.48
C GLN A 381 6.18 -10.09 -1.22
N VAL A 382 4.88 -10.21 -0.97
CA VAL A 382 4.04 -9.12 -0.52
C VAL A 382 4.34 -8.81 0.95
N GLN A 383 4.68 -7.56 1.22
CA GLN A 383 4.77 -7.01 2.56
C GLN A 383 3.80 -5.84 2.71
N ILE A 384 3.21 -5.71 3.89
CA ILE A 384 2.35 -4.59 4.27
C ILE A 384 3.14 -3.67 5.20
N GLU A 385 2.87 -2.37 5.14
CA GLU A 385 3.48 -1.40 6.05
C GLU A 385 3.21 -1.74 7.51
N ALA A 386 4.12 -1.34 8.40
CA ALA A 386 4.00 -1.61 9.83
C ALA A 386 2.84 -0.81 10.45
N LYS A 387 2.21 -1.36 11.51
CA LYS A 387 1.13 -0.69 12.26
C LYS A 387 1.58 0.70 12.77
N ASP A 388 2.84 0.83 13.19
CA ASP A 388 3.42 2.09 13.65
C ASP A 388 3.52 3.16 12.56
N ASP A 389 3.76 2.77 11.31
CA ASP A 389 3.82 3.71 10.18
C ASP A 389 2.41 4.22 9.82
N ILE A 390 1.40 3.37 9.89
CA ILE A 390 -0.01 3.76 9.77
C ILE A 390 -0.37 4.73 10.91
N LYS A 391 0.03 4.40 12.16
CA LYS A 391 -0.24 5.24 13.34
C LYS A 391 0.41 6.62 13.24
N LYS A 392 1.62 6.72 12.69
CA LYS A 392 2.27 8.02 12.42
C LYS A 392 1.47 8.86 11.42
N ARG A 393 0.94 8.24 10.36
CA ARG A 393 0.22 8.93 9.28
C ARG A 393 -1.18 9.38 9.67
N TYR A 394 -1.90 8.58 10.46
CA TYR A 394 -3.30 8.85 10.85
C TYR A 394 -3.48 9.21 12.32
N SER A 395 -2.40 9.28 13.12
CA SER A 395 -2.39 9.56 14.55
C SER A 395 -3.18 8.55 15.40
N ARG A 396 -3.59 7.42 14.84
CA ARG A 396 -4.32 6.32 15.49
C ARG A 396 -4.04 4.98 14.80
N SER A 397 -4.21 3.87 15.55
CA SER A 397 -4.04 2.52 15.06
C SER A 397 -5.23 2.05 14.21
N PRO A 398 -5.04 1.11 13.25
CA PRO A 398 -6.12 0.53 12.45
C PRO A 398 -6.79 -0.66 13.16
N ASP A 399 -7.14 -0.51 14.46
CA ASP A 399 -7.58 -1.63 15.31
C ASP A 399 -8.87 -2.30 14.81
N ASN A 400 -9.80 -1.52 14.21
CA ASN A 400 -11.00 -2.10 13.60
C ASN A 400 -10.67 -2.93 12.37
N ALA A 401 -9.76 -2.44 11.50
CA ALA A 401 -9.34 -3.19 10.32
C ALA A 401 -8.57 -4.46 10.69
N ASP A 402 -7.64 -4.36 11.64
CA ASP A 402 -6.86 -5.51 12.13
C ASP A 402 -7.80 -6.58 12.72
N ALA A 403 -8.72 -6.20 13.63
CA ALA A 403 -9.72 -7.11 14.20
C ALA A 403 -10.58 -7.80 13.14
N PHE A 404 -11.10 -7.01 12.20
CA PHE A 404 -12.00 -7.51 11.16
C PHE A 404 -11.28 -8.46 10.19
N LEU A 405 -10.11 -8.08 9.68
CA LEU A 405 -9.35 -8.87 8.72
C LEU A 405 -8.82 -10.17 9.34
N ASN A 406 -8.43 -10.15 10.62
CA ASN A 406 -8.10 -11.35 11.38
C ASN A 406 -9.28 -12.35 11.38
N GLY A 407 -10.52 -11.85 11.46
CA GLY A 407 -11.71 -12.66 11.36
C GLY A 407 -11.91 -13.32 9.99
N LEU A 408 -11.75 -12.54 8.92
CA LEU A 408 -11.85 -13.08 7.56
C LEU A 408 -10.80 -14.17 7.28
N TRP A 409 -9.60 -14.01 7.82
CA TRP A 409 -8.52 -14.98 7.69
C TRP A 409 -8.74 -16.24 8.54
N ALA A 410 -9.30 -16.07 9.75
CA ALA A 410 -9.50 -17.16 10.71
C ALA A 410 -10.76 -18.00 10.41
N LEU A 411 -11.80 -17.39 9.83
CA LEU A 411 -13.11 -18.03 9.67
C LEU A 411 -13.08 -19.36 8.89
N PRO A 412 -12.28 -19.57 7.83
CA PRO A 412 -12.15 -20.87 7.17
C PRO A 412 -11.58 -21.99 8.04
N LYS A 413 -10.87 -21.63 9.13
CA LYS A 413 -10.30 -22.58 10.09
C LYS A 413 -11.29 -23.00 11.16
N VAL A 414 -12.46 -22.36 11.22
CA VAL A 414 -13.56 -22.73 12.13
C VAL A 414 -14.25 -23.99 11.61
N ARG A 415 -14.60 -24.91 12.50
CA ARG A 415 -15.41 -26.09 12.15
C ARG A 415 -16.76 -25.64 11.61
N ALA A 416 -17.14 -26.19 10.46
CA ALA A 416 -18.44 -25.89 9.87
C ALA A 416 -19.55 -26.46 10.78
N GLU A 417 -20.60 -25.67 11.00
CA GLU A 417 -21.84 -26.15 11.60
C GLU A 417 -22.59 -27.02 10.57
N LYS A 418 -23.33 -28.04 11.04
CA LYS A 418 -24.18 -28.83 10.16
C LYS A 418 -25.28 -27.91 9.60
N ASN A 419 -25.43 -27.87 8.30
CA ASN A 419 -26.48 -27.07 7.68
C ASN A 419 -27.87 -27.72 7.86
N LEU A 420 -28.92 -26.92 7.66
CA LEU A 420 -30.29 -27.35 7.86
C LEU A 420 -30.65 -28.59 7.01
N GLU A 421 -30.14 -28.67 5.78
CA GLU A 421 -30.35 -29.83 4.89
C GLU A 421 -29.74 -31.11 5.46
N THR A 422 -28.51 -31.03 6.00
CA THR A 422 -27.85 -32.17 6.66
C THR A 422 -28.59 -32.60 7.91
N MET A 423 -29.07 -31.63 8.71
CA MET A 423 -29.85 -31.92 9.93
C MET A 423 -31.22 -32.52 9.59
N ILE A 424 -31.87 -32.05 8.52
CA ILE A 424 -33.14 -32.62 8.04
C ILE A 424 -32.90 -34.04 7.51
N SER A 425 -31.87 -34.25 6.70
CA SER A 425 -31.50 -35.57 6.17
C SER A 425 -31.20 -36.57 7.29
N GLU A 426 -30.45 -36.17 8.33
CA GLU A 426 -30.14 -37.02 9.48
C GLU A 426 -31.36 -37.33 10.36
N LYS A 427 -32.32 -36.38 10.51
CA LYS A 427 -33.52 -36.58 11.33
C LYS A 427 -34.68 -37.22 10.61
N THR A 428 -34.77 -37.02 9.30
CA THR A 428 -35.94 -37.44 8.52
C THR A 428 -35.63 -38.53 7.47
N GLY A 429 -34.37 -38.87 7.25
CA GLY A 429 -33.93 -39.78 6.19
C GLY A 429 -34.17 -39.19 4.76
N TRP A 430 -34.40 -37.90 4.63
CA TRP A 430 -34.62 -37.23 3.35
C TRP A 430 -33.28 -36.88 2.68
N ASN A 431 -33.01 -37.47 1.54
CA ASN A 431 -31.80 -37.19 0.75
C ASN A 431 -32.18 -36.95 -0.71
N ASN A 432 -31.88 -35.77 -1.23
CA ASN A 432 -32.04 -35.38 -2.66
C ASN A 432 -33.42 -35.76 -3.30
N GLY A 433 -34.53 -35.52 -2.59
CA GLY A 433 -35.88 -35.75 -3.14
C GLY A 433 -36.39 -37.17 -2.95
N THR A 434 -35.63 -38.06 -2.31
CA THR A 434 -36.07 -39.42 -2.01
C THR A 434 -36.26 -39.57 -0.49
N PHE A 435 -37.46 -39.85 -0.03
CA PHE A 435 -37.76 -40.18 1.34
C PHE A 435 -37.28 -41.63 1.63
N ILE A 436 -36.30 -41.80 2.52
CA ILE A 436 -35.87 -43.13 3.01
C ILE A 436 -36.30 -43.23 4.47
N PRO A 437 -37.38 -43.92 4.81
CA PRO A 437 -37.81 -44.07 6.19
C PRO A 437 -36.77 -44.89 7.00
N GLU A 438 -36.65 -44.61 8.32
CA GLU A 438 -35.66 -45.23 9.23
C GLU A 438 -35.67 -46.79 9.19
N TRP A 439 -36.84 -47.41 8.93
CA TRP A 439 -36.95 -48.87 8.81
C TRP A 439 -36.34 -49.42 7.52
N ALA A 440 -36.13 -48.63 6.48
CA ALA A 440 -35.52 -49.07 5.22
C ALA A 440 -34.01 -49.34 5.34
N ASN A 441 -33.38 -48.80 6.38
CA ASN A 441 -31.96 -49.06 6.70
C ASN A 441 -31.76 -50.28 7.61
N ALA A 442 -32.82 -50.95 8.05
CA ALA A 442 -32.79 -52.12 8.89
C ALA A 442 -32.80 -53.49 8.14
N GLY A 443 -32.40 -53.51 6.90
CA GLY A 443 -32.00 -54.75 6.20
C GLY A 443 -33.07 -55.66 5.69
N GLU A 444 -34.36 -55.23 5.57
CA GLU A 444 -35.39 -56.01 4.87
C GLU A 444 -36.10 -55.15 3.77
N GLY A 445 -35.92 -55.62 2.56
CA GLY A 445 -36.31 -54.87 1.38
C GLY A 445 -37.81 -54.71 1.17
N MET A 446 -38.22 -53.47 0.93
CA MET A 446 -39.32 -53.12 0.02
C MET A 446 -39.16 -51.69 -0.50
N VAL A 447 -38.83 -51.56 -1.77
CA VAL A 447 -38.86 -50.26 -2.47
C VAL A 447 -40.26 -50.04 -2.98
N VAL A 448 -40.96 -49.02 -2.53
CA VAL A 448 -42.17 -48.53 -3.13
C VAL A 448 -41.82 -47.25 -3.93
N SER A 449 -41.74 -47.37 -5.26
CA SER A 449 -41.69 -46.26 -6.18
C SER A 449 -43.10 -45.68 -6.39
N ARG A 450 -43.20 -44.36 -6.36
CA ARG A 450 -44.25 -43.59 -7.03
C ARG A 450 -43.71 -42.94 -8.26
#